data_c72f6c588081d7c950309e9fc614ca08
#
_entry.id   c72f6c588081d7c950309e9fc614ca08
#
_cell.length_a   1.000
_cell.length_b   1.000
_cell.length_c   1.000
_cell.angle_alpha   90.00
_cell.angle_beta   90.00
_cell.angle_gamma   90.00
#
_symmetry.space_group_name_H-M   'P 1'
#
loop_
_entity.id
_entity.type
_entity.pdbx_description
1 polymer ?
#
loop_
_entity_poly.entity_id
_entity_poly.type
_entity_poly.pdbx_seq_one_letter_code
_entity_poly.pdbx_strand_id
1 'polypeptide(L)'
;MDANKQQLDDIKQLYRRAQDVYMTEKSKCDQLLAMRQQIQEQKEEAQKQLDILEKTRILLDHAADFARQQAKNQIERLVTSCLQFIFQSDIRFEIELSELRKRPEAEFYVISRYQDDVMRVRPQESRGGGVV
;
A
#
# COMPACT_ATOMS: atom_id res chain seq x y z
N MET A 1 -40.47 49.67 -52.72
CA MET A 1 -41.09 48.99 -51.55
C MET A 1 -40.49 47.60 -51.31
N ASP A 2 -39.98 46.94 -52.32
CA ASP A 2 -39.42 45.56 -52.18
C ASP A 2 -38.01 45.51 -51.53
N ALA A 3 -37.17 46.49 -51.76
CA ALA A 3 -35.81 46.54 -51.17
C ALA A 3 -35.81 46.59 -49.65
N ASN A 4 -36.71 47.35 -49.01
CA ASN A 4 -36.83 47.44 -47.56
C ASN A 4 -37.36 46.13 -46.93
N LYS A 5 -38.19 45.40 -47.64
CA LYS A 5 -38.71 44.11 -47.20
C LYS A 5 -37.62 43.05 -47.22
N GLN A 6 -36.81 43.07 -48.25
CA GLN A 6 -35.64 42.15 -48.43
C GLN A 6 -34.60 42.36 -47.35
N GLN A 7 -34.27 43.64 -47.06
CA GLN A 7 -33.34 43.99 -45.96
C GLN A 7 -33.84 43.55 -44.59
N LEU A 8 -35.15 43.64 -44.33
CA LEU A 8 -35.77 43.20 -43.08
C LEU A 8 -35.71 41.68 -42.93
N ASP A 9 -35.92 40.93 -44.00
CA ASP A 9 -35.85 39.48 -43.97
C ASP A 9 -34.41 38.96 -43.81
N ASP A 10 -33.43 39.64 -44.42
CA ASP A 10 -32.00 39.32 -44.24
C ASP A 10 -31.58 39.55 -42.79
N ILE A 11 -32.00 40.65 -42.18
CA ILE A 11 -31.71 40.96 -40.76
C ILE A 11 -32.35 39.90 -39.84
N LYS A 12 -33.57 39.50 -40.11
CA LYS A 12 -34.25 38.45 -39.36
C LYS A 12 -33.53 37.10 -39.47
N GLN A 13 -33.04 36.73 -40.66
CA GLN A 13 -32.26 35.52 -40.85
C GLN A 13 -30.92 35.56 -40.11
N LEU A 14 -30.23 36.70 -40.14
CA LEU A 14 -28.99 36.91 -39.43
C LEU A 14 -29.18 36.80 -37.92
N TYR A 15 -30.25 37.41 -37.39
CA TYR A 15 -30.63 37.30 -35.99
C TYR A 15 -30.93 35.82 -35.56
N ARG A 16 -31.66 35.07 -36.34
CA ARG A 16 -31.96 33.68 -36.07
C ARG A 16 -30.66 32.85 -36.04
N ARG A 17 -29.79 33.01 -37.02
CA ARG A 17 -28.49 32.32 -37.06
C ARG A 17 -27.65 32.64 -35.84
N ALA A 18 -27.58 33.91 -35.45
CA ALA A 18 -26.84 34.34 -34.26
C ALA A 18 -27.43 33.74 -32.99
N GLN A 19 -28.76 33.64 -32.89
CA GLN A 19 -29.45 33.04 -31.77
C GLN A 19 -29.21 31.51 -31.72
N ASP A 20 -29.23 30.82 -32.84
CA ASP A 20 -28.96 29.38 -32.92
C ASP A 20 -27.50 29.07 -32.49
N VAL A 21 -26.54 29.86 -32.98
CA VAL A 21 -25.13 29.71 -32.58
C VAL A 21 -24.96 29.97 -31.09
N TYR A 22 -25.56 31.04 -30.56
CA TYR A 22 -25.51 31.34 -29.14
C TYR A 22 -26.08 30.23 -28.28
N MET A 23 -27.24 29.71 -28.63
CA MET A 23 -27.90 28.62 -27.89
C MET A 23 -27.05 27.33 -27.92
N THR A 24 -26.46 27.05 -29.08
CA THR A 24 -25.60 25.88 -29.24
C THR A 24 -24.36 25.99 -28.37
N GLU A 25 -23.65 27.10 -28.41
CA GLU A 25 -22.46 27.33 -27.61
C GLU A 25 -22.77 27.39 -26.11
N LYS A 26 -23.88 28.01 -25.72
CA LYS A 26 -24.35 28.01 -24.34
C LYS A 26 -24.62 26.59 -23.85
N SER A 27 -25.34 25.77 -24.61
CA SER A 27 -25.60 24.38 -24.26
C SER A 27 -24.33 23.55 -24.10
N LYS A 28 -23.34 23.74 -24.98
CA LYS A 28 -22.01 23.11 -24.82
C LYS A 28 -21.31 23.54 -23.54
N CYS A 29 -21.36 24.83 -23.25
CA CYS A 29 -20.75 25.36 -22.02
C CYS A 29 -21.40 24.75 -20.76
N ASP A 30 -22.72 24.71 -20.72
CA ASP A 30 -23.49 24.15 -19.61
C ASP A 30 -23.18 22.64 -19.43
N GLN A 31 -23.07 21.87 -20.53
CA GLN A 31 -22.69 20.48 -20.52
C GLN A 31 -21.26 20.28 -19.98
N LEU A 32 -20.30 21.12 -20.43
CA LEU A 32 -18.93 21.05 -19.95
C LEU A 32 -18.80 21.38 -18.46
N LEU A 33 -19.58 22.35 -17.98
CA LEU A 33 -19.62 22.70 -16.56
C LEU A 33 -20.18 21.54 -15.71
N ALA A 34 -21.27 20.92 -16.16
CA ALA A 34 -21.85 19.76 -15.48
C ALA A 34 -20.87 18.57 -15.46
N MET A 35 -20.24 18.29 -16.59
CA MET A 35 -19.24 17.22 -16.69
C MET A 35 -18.02 17.49 -15.79
N ARG A 36 -17.53 18.75 -15.74
CA ARG A 36 -16.44 19.15 -14.85
C ARG A 36 -16.81 18.91 -13.38
N GLN A 37 -18.02 19.28 -12.99
CA GLN A 37 -18.48 19.06 -11.62
C GLN A 37 -18.53 17.58 -11.28
N GLN A 38 -19.08 16.75 -12.15
CA GLN A 38 -19.13 15.29 -11.96
C GLN A 38 -17.73 14.67 -11.82
N ILE A 39 -16.79 15.09 -12.67
CA ILE A 39 -15.39 14.61 -12.59
C ILE A 39 -14.75 15.06 -11.29
N GLN A 40 -15.02 16.27 -10.83
CA GLN A 40 -14.50 16.79 -9.56
C GLN A 40 -15.01 15.95 -8.38
N GLU A 41 -16.30 15.62 -8.34
CA GLU A 41 -16.90 14.78 -7.31
C GLU A 41 -16.29 13.36 -7.32
N GLN A 42 -16.12 12.77 -8.50
CA GLN A 42 -15.46 11.47 -8.65
C GLN A 42 -14.00 11.49 -8.16
N LYS A 43 -13.28 12.56 -8.46
CA LYS A 43 -11.90 12.76 -8.01
C LYS A 43 -11.82 12.83 -6.48
N GLU A 44 -12.71 13.59 -5.85
CA GLU A 44 -12.75 13.72 -4.39
C GLU A 44 -13.08 12.40 -3.71
N GLU A 45 -14.03 11.65 -4.26
CA GLU A 45 -14.37 10.32 -3.73
C GLU A 45 -13.22 9.33 -3.90
N ALA A 46 -12.57 9.31 -5.06
CA ALA A 46 -11.40 8.48 -5.30
C ALA A 46 -10.24 8.83 -4.35
N GLN A 47 -10.02 10.10 -4.06
CA GLN A 47 -9.00 10.56 -3.11
C GLN A 47 -9.31 10.07 -1.68
N LYS A 48 -10.57 10.13 -1.25
CA LYS A 48 -10.98 9.61 0.07
C LYS A 48 -10.73 8.09 0.18
N GLN A 49 -11.07 7.36 -0.87
CA GLN A 49 -10.84 5.91 -0.91
C GLN A 49 -9.34 5.58 -0.85
N LEU A 50 -8.52 6.34 -1.56
CA LEU A 50 -7.07 6.19 -1.53
C LEU A 50 -6.50 6.42 -0.14
N ASP A 51 -6.93 7.47 0.55
CA ASP A 51 -6.51 7.77 1.93
C ASP A 51 -6.90 6.65 2.91
N ILE A 52 -8.09 6.08 2.76
CA ILE A 52 -8.54 4.95 3.58
C ILE A 52 -7.68 3.71 3.32
N LEU A 53 -7.44 3.40 2.05
CA LEU A 53 -6.63 2.23 1.67
C LEU A 53 -5.18 2.38 2.17
N GLU A 54 -4.61 3.57 2.09
CA GLU A 54 -3.25 3.83 2.58
C GLU A 54 -3.15 3.65 4.10
N LYS A 55 -4.10 4.19 4.86
CA LYS A 55 -4.18 3.98 6.31
C LYS A 55 -4.38 2.51 6.67
N THR A 56 -5.24 1.82 5.93
CA THR A 56 -5.49 0.38 6.13
C THR A 56 -4.23 -0.44 5.87
N ARG A 57 -3.50 -0.12 4.82
CA ARG A 57 -2.22 -0.76 4.52
C ARG A 57 -1.21 -0.60 5.66
N ILE A 58 -1.05 0.63 6.16
CA ILE A 58 -0.14 0.90 7.28
C ILE A 58 -0.53 0.08 8.51
N LEU A 59 -1.82 0.02 8.85
CA LEU A 59 -2.30 -0.78 9.98
C LEU A 59 -2.04 -2.28 9.80
N LEU A 60 -2.25 -2.81 8.59
CA LEU A 60 -1.97 -4.21 8.28
C LEU A 60 -0.48 -4.54 8.36
N ASP A 61 0.38 -3.65 7.86
CA ASP A 61 1.82 -3.81 7.95
C ASP A 61 2.27 -3.85 9.42
N HIS A 62 1.80 -2.91 10.26
CA HIS A 62 2.10 -2.92 11.69
C HIS A 62 1.57 -4.17 12.41
N ALA A 63 0.36 -4.60 12.10
CA ALA A 63 -0.21 -5.81 12.69
C ALA A 63 0.59 -7.07 12.29
N ALA A 64 1.03 -7.14 11.05
CA ALA A 64 1.85 -8.24 10.56
C ALA A 64 3.23 -8.26 11.25
N ASP A 65 3.86 -7.12 11.41
CA ASP A 65 5.14 -7.01 12.11
C ASP A 65 5.02 -7.39 13.59
N PHE A 66 3.97 -6.94 14.25
CA PHE A 66 3.69 -7.33 15.63
C PHE A 66 3.49 -8.84 15.77
N ALA A 67 2.70 -9.44 14.88
CA ALA A 67 2.45 -10.88 14.89
C ALA A 67 3.75 -11.68 14.64
N ARG A 68 4.60 -11.25 13.70
CA ARG A 68 5.91 -11.86 13.44
C ARG A 68 6.81 -11.78 14.67
N GLN A 69 6.88 -10.62 15.31
CA GLN A 69 7.71 -10.43 16.50
C GLN A 69 7.22 -11.28 17.67
N GLN A 70 5.91 -11.37 17.85
CA GLN A 70 5.33 -12.22 18.89
C GLN A 70 5.61 -13.71 18.63
N ALA A 71 5.44 -14.18 17.39
CA ALA A 71 5.76 -15.54 17.00
C ALA A 71 7.26 -15.84 17.20
N LYS A 72 8.14 -14.94 16.77
CA LYS A 72 9.57 -15.03 17.02
C LYS A 72 9.88 -15.27 18.49
N ASN A 73 9.38 -14.40 19.37
CA ASN A 73 9.64 -14.47 20.81
C ASN A 73 9.12 -15.78 21.42
N GLN A 74 7.95 -16.28 20.98
CA GLN A 74 7.40 -17.54 21.45
C GLN A 74 8.24 -18.73 21.02
N ILE A 75 8.64 -18.78 19.75
CA ILE A 75 9.48 -19.85 19.20
C ILE A 75 10.87 -19.84 19.86
N GLU A 76 11.51 -18.69 19.98
CA GLU A 76 12.81 -18.56 20.63
C GLU A 76 12.77 -19.10 22.06
N ARG A 77 11.75 -18.72 22.85
CA ARG A 77 11.58 -19.22 24.21
C ARG A 77 11.38 -20.71 24.26
N LEU A 78 10.45 -21.23 23.45
CA LEU A 78 10.13 -22.64 23.43
C LEU A 78 11.34 -23.49 23.04
N VAL A 79 11.97 -23.18 21.92
CA VAL A 79 13.13 -23.92 21.41
C VAL A 79 14.31 -23.80 22.38
N THR A 80 14.59 -22.60 22.89
CA THR A 80 15.64 -22.43 23.90
C THR A 80 15.41 -23.30 25.14
N SER A 81 14.17 -23.33 25.65
CA SER A 81 13.85 -24.18 26.80
C SER A 81 14.03 -25.66 26.51
N CYS A 82 13.64 -26.12 25.33
CA CYS A 82 13.85 -27.51 24.90
C CYS A 82 15.34 -27.83 24.76
N LEU A 83 16.11 -26.96 24.13
CA LEU A 83 17.56 -27.16 23.97
C LEU A 83 18.29 -27.22 25.33
N GLN A 84 17.97 -26.28 26.22
CA GLN A 84 18.55 -26.26 27.58
C GLN A 84 18.19 -27.50 28.39
N PHE A 85 16.95 -28.00 28.25
CA PHE A 85 16.52 -29.22 28.90
C PHE A 85 17.27 -30.46 28.38
N ILE A 86 17.45 -30.57 27.06
CA ILE A 86 18.09 -31.74 26.43
C ILE A 86 19.60 -31.74 26.69
N PHE A 87 20.26 -30.58 26.48
CA PHE A 87 21.72 -30.48 26.52
C PHE A 87 22.26 -30.05 27.87
N GLN A 88 21.39 -29.64 28.82
CA GLN A 88 21.79 -29.17 30.15
C GLN A 88 22.90 -28.11 30.13
N SER A 89 22.89 -27.26 29.12
CA SER A 89 23.91 -26.25 28.84
C SER A 89 23.28 -24.92 28.48
N ASP A 90 24.06 -23.81 28.58
CA ASP A 90 23.58 -22.47 28.23
C ASP A 90 23.51 -22.29 26.70
N ILE A 91 22.55 -22.94 26.11
CA ILE A 91 22.24 -22.84 24.66
C ILE A 91 21.00 -21.98 24.49
N ARG A 92 21.01 -21.11 23.48
CA ARG A 92 19.89 -20.26 23.10
C ARG A 92 19.61 -20.39 21.63
N PHE A 93 18.33 -20.34 21.28
CA PHE A 93 17.87 -20.26 19.91
C PHE A 93 17.48 -18.82 19.59
N GLU A 94 17.94 -18.31 18.47
CA GLU A 94 17.68 -16.95 18.03
C GLU A 94 17.17 -16.96 16.60
N ILE A 95 16.16 -16.14 16.34
CA ILE A 95 15.58 -15.92 15.01
C ILE A 95 15.90 -14.48 14.60
N GLU A 96 16.59 -14.30 13.50
CA GLU A 96 16.81 -13.00 12.91
C GLU A 96 15.81 -12.77 11.78
N LEU A 97 14.95 -11.77 11.95
CA LEU A 97 13.98 -11.37 10.92
C LEU A 97 14.59 -10.29 10.06
N SER A 98 14.66 -10.51 8.78
CA SER A 98 15.13 -9.56 7.78
C SER A 98 14.11 -9.38 6.66
N GLU A 99 14.31 -8.37 5.85
CA GLU A 99 13.52 -8.15 4.67
C GLU A 99 14.45 -8.11 3.45
N LEU A 100 14.31 -9.10 2.56
CA LEU A 100 15.06 -9.13 1.32
C LEU A 100 14.09 -8.98 0.15
N ARG A 101 14.30 -7.95 -0.69
CA ARG A 101 13.47 -7.68 -1.88
C ARG A 101 11.98 -7.60 -1.56
N LYS A 102 11.61 -6.93 -0.47
CA LYS A 102 10.23 -6.81 0.02
C LYS A 102 9.56 -8.15 0.41
N ARG A 103 10.36 -9.16 0.71
CA ARG A 103 9.88 -10.42 1.26
C ARG A 103 10.47 -10.61 2.64
N PRO A 104 9.64 -10.94 3.64
CA PRO A 104 10.15 -11.25 4.96
C PRO A 104 10.92 -12.57 4.91
N GLU A 105 12.14 -12.55 5.44
CA GLU A 105 12.99 -13.72 5.59
C GLU A 105 13.31 -13.91 7.07
N ALA A 106 13.53 -15.17 7.44
CA ALA A 106 13.96 -15.53 8.79
C ALA A 106 15.21 -16.38 8.72
N GLU A 107 16.23 -15.96 9.43
CA GLU A 107 17.44 -16.76 9.65
C GLU A 107 17.45 -17.30 11.08
N PHE A 108 17.92 -18.53 11.23
CA PHE A 108 17.95 -19.23 12.50
C PHE A 108 19.39 -19.38 12.97
N TYR A 109 19.61 -19.15 14.27
CA TYR A 109 20.91 -19.27 14.89
C TYR A 109 20.81 -20.04 16.21
N VAL A 110 21.85 -20.77 16.51
CA VAL A 110 22.07 -21.37 17.82
C VAL A 110 23.25 -20.66 18.46
N ILE A 111 23.04 -20.14 19.65
CA ILE A 111 24.04 -19.46 20.44
C ILE A 111 24.42 -20.41 21.59
N SER A 112 25.65 -20.80 21.65
CA SER A 112 26.18 -21.58 22.78
C SER A 112 27.33 -20.83 23.44
N ARG A 113 27.38 -20.90 24.76
CA ARG A 113 28.49 -20.39 25.53
C ARG A 113 29.39 -21.56 25.97
N TYR A 114 30.63 -21.54 25.53
CA TYR A 114 31.61 -22.53 25.94
C TYR A 114 32.80 -21.79 26.59
N GLN A 115 32.98 -21.97 27.88
CA GLN A 115 33.91 -21.22 28.70
C GLN A 115 33.63 -19.68 28.60
N ASP A 116 34.56 -18.90 28.07
CA ASP A 116 34.40 -17.45 27.87
C ASP A 116 34.00 -17.04 26.44
N ASP A 117 33.90 -18.01 25.53
CA ASP A 117 33.57 -17.75 24.13
C ASP A 117 32.09 -17.97 23.85
N VAL A 118 31.50 -17.04 23.10
CA VAL A 118 30.10 -17.12 22.59
C VAL A 118 30.16 -17.50 21.13
N MET A 119 29.68 -18.68 20.81
CA MET A 119 29.57 -19.13 19.42
C MET A 119 28.13 -18.94 18.93
N ARG A 120 27.99 -18.23 17.79
CA ARG A 120 26.72 -18.08 17.07
C ARG A 120 26.84 -18.78 15.71
N VAL A 121 26.13 -19.87 15.53
CA VAL A 121 26.22 -20.70 14.33
C VAL A 121 24.83 -20.96 13.76
N ARG A 122 24.74 -21.18 12.45
CA ARG A 122 23.51 -21.66 11.84
C ARG A 122 23.28 -23.12 12.20
N PRO A 123 22.02 -23.58 12.41
CA PRO A 123 21.76 -24.96 12.79
C PRO A 123 22.34 -26.00 11.82
N GLN A 124 22.46 -25.65 10.52
CA GLN A 124 23.06 -26.53 9.51
C GLN A 124 24.58 -26.64 9.63
N GLU A 125 25.24 -25.65 10.22
CA GLU A 125 26.68 -25.59 10.44
C GLU A 125 27.07 -26.12 11.82
N SER A 126 26.09 -26.18 12.73
CA SER A 126 26.29 -26.85 14.01
C SER A 126 26.40 -28.35 13.72
N ARG A 127 27.56 -28.93 13.92
CA ARG A 127 27.76 -30.37 13.77
C ARG A 127 26.83 -31.09 14.75
N GLY A 128 25.83 -31.76 14.19
CA GLY A 128 24.84 -32.48 14.97
C GLY A 128 25.53 -33.43 15.97
N GLY A 129 25.15 -33.34 17.23
CA GLY A 129 25.51 -34.28 18.27
C GLY A 129 26.99 -34.29 18.68
N GLY A 130 27.82 -33.45 18.13
CA GLY A 130 29.24 -33.41 18.46
C GLY A 130 29.66 -32.31 19.43
N VAL A 131 28.69 -31.63 20.02
CA VAL A 131 28.95 -30.69 21.12
C VAL A 131 28.52 -31.40 22.41
N VAL A 132 29.29 -32.38 22.77
CA VAL A 132 29.34 -32.92 24.13
C VAL A 132 30.62 -32.39 24.75
#